data_f03608193b5ee646860e1a988cc206d2
#
_entry.id   f03608193b5ee646860e1a988cc206d2
#
_cell.length_a   1.000
_cell.length_b   1.000
_cell.length_c   1.000
_cell.angle_alpha   90.00
_cell.angle_beta   90.00
_cell.angle_gamma   90.00
#
_symmetry.space_group_name_H-M   'P 1'
#
loop_
_entity.id
_entity.type
_entity.pdbx_description
1 polymer ?
#
loop_
_entity_poly.entity_id
_entity_poly.type
_entity_poly.pdbx_seq_one_letter_code
_entity_poly.pdbx_strand_id
1 'polypeptide(L)'
;MPPADSTAANELLAVRAAELYYEENKTQDEIGAILRVTRWKVGRLLAQARERGIIRIEIVHPRARRLALERDLASRFGLKDAVVVPAPLDDVELQARVAEAAADWLVSHRPVPRLLGVSWGRTLHQVAEALPVGWSTAVNVVQINGGVSLSKRPGTAAATAVMIAQKAGGQATLLPSPAILERLETKKAIEGDRTVGGVLAMARGASAYLYSAG
;
A
#
# COMPACT_ATOMS: atom_id res chain seq x y z
N MET A 1 28.61 6.27 36.92
CA MET A 1 27.15 6.11 36.98
C MET A 1 26.55 7.47 37.28
N PRO A 2 25.75 8.11 36.42
CA PRO A 2 25.05 9.32 36.80
C PRO A 2 23.99 8.99 37.86
N PRO A 3 23.71 9.90 38.81
CA PRO A 3 22.77 9.66 39.90
C PRO A 3 21.33 9.49 39.35
N ALA A 4 20.61 8.53 39.87
CA ALA A 4 19.24 8.15 39.47
C ALA A 4 18.24 9.33 39.54
N ASP A 5 18.48 10.32 40.44
CA ASP A 5 17.68 11.53 40.59
C ASP A 5 17.70 12.45 39.35
N SER A 6 18.79 12.48 38.60
CA SER A 6 18.87 13.34 37.41
C SER A 6 18.05 12.78 36.20
N THR A 7 17.80 11.49 36.18
CA THR A 7 17.03 10.84 35.12
C THR A 7 15.54 11.09 35.32
N ALA A 8 15.02 10.92 36.52
CA ALA A 8 13.62 11.21 36.88
C ALA A 8 13.26 12.70 36.72
N ALA A 9 14.14 13.57 37.16
CA ALA A 9 13.94 15.03 36.97
C ALA A 9 13.93 15.45 35.50
N ASN A 10 14.80 14.83 34.65
CA ASN A 10 14.79 15.08 33.20
C ASN A 10 13.54 14.50 32.52
N GLU A 11 12.99 13.40 33.03
CA GLU A 11 11.76 12.80 32.50
C GLU A 11 10.55 13.69 32.77
N LEU A 12 10.40 14.21 33.98
CA LEU A 12 9.35 15.19 34.34
C LEU A 12 9.46 16.46 33.49
N LEU A 13 10.67 16.95 33.26
CA LEU A 13 10.88 18.09 32.36
C LEU A 13 10.49 17.79 30.92
N ALA A 14 10.72 16.54 30.43
CA ALA A 14 10.32 16.14 29.12
C ALA A 14 8.80 16.05 28.98
N VAL A 15 8.10 15.53 30.00
CA VAL A 15 6.62 15.53 30.06
C VAL A 15 6.10 16.97 30.00
N ARG A 16 6.58 17.84 30.87
CA ARG A 16 6.09 19.23 30.92
C ARG A 16 6.40 20.02 29.64
N ALA A 17 7.58 19.80 29.04
CA ALA A 17 7.91 20.42 27.76
C ALA A 17 6.96 19.93 26.65
N ALA A 18 6.56 18.64 26.68
CA ALA A 18 5.62 18.07 25.75
C ALA A 18 4.21 18.66 25.88
N GLU A 19 3.68 18.74 27.08
CA GLU A 19 2.39 19.37 27.37
C GLU A 19 2.35 20.82 26.84
N LEU A 20 3.36 21.64 27.22
CA LEU A 20 3.45 23.01 26.76
C LEU A 20 3.52 23.16 25.26
N TYR A 21 4.23 22.22 24.57
CA TYR A 21 4.40 22.30 23.14
C TYR A 21 3.17 21.81 22.37
N TYR A 22 2.61 20.64 22.73
CA TYR A 22 1.56 19.98 21.96
C TYR A 22 0.14 20.35 22.40
N GLU A 23 -0.08 20.68 23.67
CA GLU A 23 -1.40 21.02 24.19
C GLU A 23 -1.58 22.55 24.32
N GLU A 24 -0.55 23.26 24.77
CA GLU A 24 -0.63 24.73 24.95
C GLU A 24 -0.10 25.50 23.73
N ASN A 25 0.42 24.83 22.68
CA ASN A 25 0.97 25.44 21.46
C ASN A 25 2.07 26.48 21.69
N LYS A 26 2.86 26.28 22.74
CA LYS A 26 3.99 27.19 23.08
C LYS A 26 5.17 26.92 22.15
N THR A 27 5.89 27.98 21.81
CA THR A 27 7.16 27.85 21.07
C THR A 27 8.26 27.32 21.99
N GLN A 28 9.32 26.76 21.41
CA GLN A 28 10.46 26.25 22.19
C GLN A 28 11.15 27.36 23.01
N ASP A 29 11.09 28.63 22.57
CA ASP A 29 11.65 29.77 23.30
C ASP A 29 10.81 30.11 24.54
N GLU A 30 9.48 30.15 24.41
CA GLU A 30 8.56 30.36 25.53
C GLU A 30 8.66 29.22 26.56
N ILE A 31 8.73 27.95 26.07
CA ILE A 31 8.94 26.80 26.95
C ILE A 31 10.26 26.89 27.69
N GLY A 32 11.31 27.33 27.00
CA GLY A 32 12.62 27.57 27.60
C GLY A 32 12.56 28.60 28.75
N ALA A 33 11.83 29.68 28.53
CA ALA A 33 11.59 30.69 29.55
C ALA A 33 10.79 30.15 30.74
N ILE A 34 9.69 29.41 30.48
CA ILE A 34 8.82 28.83 31.53
C ILE A 34 9.60 27.81 32.38
N LEU A 35 10.32 26.87 31.72
CA LEU A 35 11.05 25.80 32.39
C LEU A 35 12.45 26.20 32.86
N ARG A 36 12.87 27.44 32.62
CA ARG A 36 14.20 27.98 32.91
C ARG A 36 15.34 27.13 32.32
N VAL A 37 15.16 26.74 31.06
CA VAL A 37 16.14 25.99 30.28
C VAL A 37 16.37 26.67 28.93
N THR A 38 17.45 26.30 28.25
CA THR A 38 17.70 26.82 26.90
C THR A 38 16.77 26.21 25.88
N ARG A 39 16.44 26.91 24.78
CA ARG A 39 15.71 26.41 23.62
C ARG A 39 16.27 25.06 23.14
N TRP A 40 17.59 24.90 23.06
CA TRP A 40 18.26 23.67 22.72
C TRP A 40 17.94 22.51 23.66
N LYS A 41 17.85 22.80 24.96
CA LYS A 41 17.44 21.81 25.97
C LYS A 41 16.01 21.38 25.75
N VAL A 42 15.08 22.30 25.42
CA VAL A 42 13.68 22.00 25.09
C VAL A 42 13.60 21.07 23.88
N GLY A 43 14.31 21.39 22.80
CA GLY A 43 14.35 20.51 21.61
C GLY A 43 14.80 19.08 21.93
N ARG A 44 15.84 18.92 22.78
CA ARG A 44 16.30 17.61 23.25
C ARG A 44 15.27 16.89 24.13
N LEU A 45 14.58 17.61 25.00
CA LEU A 45 13.54 17.04 25.87
C LEU A 45 12.37 16.50 25.02
N LEU A 46 11.93 17.23 24.01
CA LEU A 46 10.88 16.81 23.08
C LEU A 46 11.32 15.58 22.26
N ALA A 47 12.57 15.52 21.80
CA ALA A 47 13.11 14.35 21.11
C ALA A 47 13.14 13.11 22.02
N GLN A 48 13.65 13.27 23.26
CA GLN A 48 13.66 12.20 24.27
C GLN A 48 12.26 11.75 24.65
N ALA A 49 11.28 12.65 24.72
CA ALA A 49 9.89 12.30 25.00
C ALA A 49 9.29 11.40 23.91
N ARG A 50 9.65 11.62 22.64
CA ARG A 50 9.27 10.74 21.51
C ARG A 50 9.98 9.40 21.58
N GLU A 51 11.29 9.39 21.77
CA GLU A 51 12.10 8.16 21.83
C GLU A 51 11.66 7.23 22.97
N ARG A 52 11.28 7.80 24.12
CA ARG A 52 10.80 7.05 25.29
C ARG A 52 9.31 6.72 25.25
N GLY A 53 8.58 7.12 24.21
CA GLY A 53 7.15 6.87 24.08
C GLY A 53 6.24 7.68 24.99
N ILE A 54 6.78 8.73 25.66
CA ILE A 54 6.00 9.71 26.45
C ILE A 54 5.03 10.47 25.54
N ILE A 55 5.48 10.77 24.31
CA ILE A 55 4.66 11.36 23.25
C ILE A 55 4.49 10.34 22.14
N ARG A 56 3.27 10.13 21.71
CA ARG A 56 2.94 9.38 20.51
C ARG A 56 2.28 10.33 19.51
N ILE A 57 2.95 10.59 18.39
CA ILE A 57 2.40 11.40 17.29
C ILE A 57 1.91 10.44 16.21
N GLU A 58 0.64 10.53 15.88
CA GLU A 58 0.05 9.78 14.79
C GLU A 58 -0.39 10.74 13.68
N ILE A 59 0.06 10.49 12.45
CA ILE A 59 -0.39 11.23 11.28
C ILE A 59 -1.62 10.49 10.74
N VAL A 60 -2.79 11.06 11.01
CA VAL A 60 -4.08 10.51 10.58
C VAL A 60 -4.49 11.19 9.27
N HIS A 61 -4.07 10.62 8.16
CA HIS A 61 -4.45 11.07 6.83
C HIS A 61 -4.62 9.84 5.91
N PRO A 62 -5.65 9.77 5.03
CA PRO A 62 -5.86 8.61 4.15
C PRO A 62 -4.63 8.24 3.32
N ARG A 63 -3.85 9.23 2.87
CA ARG A 63 -2.59 9.04 2.12
C ARG A 63 -1.33 9.01 2.97
N ALA A 64 -1.42 8.87 4.29
CA ALA A 64 -0.25 8.73 5.14
C ALA A 64 0.46 7.41 4.83
N ARG A 65 1.81 7.42 4.87
CA ARG A 65 2.66 6.24 4.63
C ARG A 65 3.57 5.99 5.83
N ARG A 66 3.90 4.73 6.09
CA ARG A 66 4.82 4.31 7.16
C ARG A 66 6.23 4.13 6.60
N LEU A 67 6.90 5.24 6.25
CA LEU A 67 8.20 5.23 5.55
C LEU A 67 9.31 4.40 6.21
N ALA A 68 9.31 4.27 7.54
CA ALA A 68 10.26 3.40 8.23
C ALA A 68 10.01 1.93 7.89
N LEU A 69 8.75 1.48 7.99
CA LEU A 69 8.37 0.11 7.65
C LEU A 69 8.57 -0.21 6.17
N GLU A 70 8.37 0.75 5.29
CA GLU A 70 8.62 0.58 3.84
C GLU A 70 10.08 0.26 3.57
N ARG A 71 11.00 1.01 4.20
CA ARG A 71 12.45 0.75 4.09
C ARG A 71 12.85 -0.60 4.66
N ASP A 72 12.30 -0.96 5.81
CA ASP A 72 12.57 -2.25 6.45
C ASP A 72 12.09 -3.41 5.58
N LEU A 73 10.87 -3.33 5.03
CA LEU A 73 10.34 -4.34 4.10
C LEU A 73 11.18 -4.44 2.83
N ALA A 74 11.49 -3.30 2.20
CA ALA A 74 12.29 -3.28 0.98
C ALA A 74 13.66 -3.92 1.21
N SER A 75 14.34 -3.57 2.32
CA SER A 75 15.63 -4.14 2.70
C SER A 75 15.54 -5.64 3.00
N ARG A 76 14.55 -6.05 3.82
CA ARG A 76 14.43 -7.43 4.29
C ARG A 76 14.08 -8.43 3.18
N PHE A 77 13.25 -8.01 2.23
CA PHE A 77 12.74 -8.86 1.15
C PHE A 77 13.35 -8.57 -0.21
N GLY A 78 14.33 -7.66 -0.30
CA GLY A 78 14.96 -7.28 -1.57
C GLY A 78 13.99 -6.63 -2.56
N LEU A 79 12.98 -5.91 -2.07
CA LEU A 79 11.99 -5.23 -2.91
C LEU A 79 12.60 -3.94 -3.46
N LYS A 80 12.22 -3.59 -4.69
CA LYS A 80 12.59 -2.28 -5.27
C LYS A 80 11.88 -1.13 -4.58
N ASP A 81 10.65 -1.36 -4.15
CA ASP A 81 9.80 -0.38 -3.47
C ASP A 81 8.79 -1.10 -2.58
N ALA A 82 8.31 -0.42 -1.55
CA ALA A 82 7.23 -0.87 -0.68
C ALA A 82 6.37 0.33 -0.30
N VAL A 83 5.07 0.14 -0.21
CA VAL A 83 4.11 1.14 0.26
C VAL A 83 3.34 0.57 1.43
N VAL A 84 3.44 1.23 2.59
CA VAL A 84 2.79 0.81 3.82
C VAL A 84 1.84 1.90 4.29
N VAL A 85 0.55 1.59 4.28
CA VAL A 85 -0.50 2.50 4.76
C VAL A 85 -0.82 2.23 6.23
N PRO A 86 -1.26 3.24 7.00
CA PRO A 86 -1.76 3.05 8.35
C PRO A 86 -2.99 2.14 8.34
N ALA A 87 -3.04 1.16 9.24
CA ALA A 87 -4.22 0.32 9.41
C ALA A 87 -5.28 1.06 10.23
N PRO A 88 -6.46 1.34 9.69
CA PRO A 88 -7.62 1.78 10.45
C PRO A 88 -8.21 0.62 11.27
N LEU A 89 -9.20 0.92 12.12
CA LEU A 89 -9.91 -0.10 12.90
C LEU A 89 -10.89 -0.92 12.05
N ASP A 90 -11.29 -0.40 10.89
CA ASP A 90 -12.23 -1.03 9.99
C ASP A 90 -11.53 -1.66 8.77
N ASP A 91 -11.81 -2.93 8.52
CA ASP A 91 -11.24 -3.70 7.41
C ASP A 91 -11.68 -3.17 6.03
N VAL A 92 -12.88 -2.60 5.92
CA VAL A 92 -13.38 -2.01 4.65
C VAL A 92 -12.56 -0.77 4.31
N GLU A 93 -12.32 0.08 5.30
CA GLU A 93 -11.48 1.26 5.14
C GLU A 93 -10.02 0.86 4.86
N LEU A 94 -9.51 -0.20 5.50
CA LEU A 94 -8.17 -0.72 5.23
C LEU A 94 -8.01 -1.15 3.76
N GLN A 95 -8.98 -1.91 3.24
CA GLN A 95 -8.97 -2.34 1.84
C GLN A 95 -9.00 -1.15 0.88
N ALA A 96 -9.83 -0.14 1.16
CA ALA A 96 -9.90 1.08 0.36
C ALA A 96 -8.57 1.84 0.35
N ARG A 97 -7.94 2.03 1.52
CA ARG A 97 -6.61 2.69 1.62
C ARG A 97 -5.52 1.94 0.87
N VAL A 98 -5.49 0.60 0.97
CA VAL A 98 -4.54 -0.23 0.22
C VAL A 98 -4.79 -0.10 -1.28
N ALA A 99 -6.05 -0.09 -1.71
CA ALA A 99 -6.41 0.03 -3.11
C ALA A 99 -6.04 1.40 -3.70
N GLU A 100 -6.30 2.49 -2.98
CA GLU A 100 -5.91 3.85 -3.37
C GLU A 100 -4.38 3.96 -3.46
N ALA A 101 -3.65 3.46 -2.46
CA ALA A 101 -2.18 3.50 -2.48
C ALA A 101 -1.59 2.68 -3.63
N ALA A 102 -2.18 1.53 -3.96
CA ALA A 102 -1.76 0.71 -5.10
C ALA A 102 -2.08 1.39 -6.44
N ALA A 103 -3.22 2.09 -6.55
CA ALA A 103 -3.57 2.87 -7.72
C ALA A 103 -2.61 4.06 -7.90
N ASP A 104 -2.34 4.82 -6.85
CA ASP A 104 -1.37 5.93 -6.87
C ASP A 104 0.03 5.45 -7.26
N TRP A 105 0.46 4.29 -6.76
CA TRP A 105 1.73 3.67 -7.12
C TRP A 105 1.76 3.29 -8.60
N LEU A 106 0.72 2.65 -9.14
CA LEU A 106 0.61 2.31 -10.57
C LEU A 106 0.67 3.55 -11.46
N VAL A 107 -0.04 4.62 -11.11
CA VAL A 107 -0.03 5.90 -11.83
C VAL A 107 1.36 6.52 -11.88
N SER A 108 2.11 6.42 -10.79
CA SER A 108 3.47 6.99 -10.68
C SER A 108 4.57 6.07 -11.20
N HIS A 109 4.30 4.76 -11.36
CA HIS A 109 5.31 3.78 -11.73
C HIS A 109 5.90 4.01 -13.13
N ARG A 110 7.23 3.96 -13.23
CA ARG A 110 7.96 4.11 -14.50
C ARG A 110 9.03 3.01 -14.64
N PRO A 111 9.23 2.43 -15.82
CA PRO A 111 8.45 2.66 -17.05
C PRO A 111 7.03 2.08 -16.95
N VAL A 112 6.09 2.70 -17.67
CA VAL A 112 4.72 2.19 -17.74
C VAL A 112 4.70 0.84 -18.45
N PRO A 113 4.07 -0.21 -17.89
CA PRO A 113 3.99 -1.51 -18.54
C PRO A 113 3.16 -1.43 -19.83
N ARG A 114 3.63 -2.00 -20.93
CA ARG A 114 2.84 -2.09 -22.17
C ARG A 114 1.75 -3.17 -22.08
N LEU A 115 2.05 -4.24 -21.38
CA LEU A 115 1.14 -5.33 -21.09
C LEU A 115 1.19 -5.65 -19.60
N LEU A 116 0.05 -5.50 -18.93
CA LEU A 116 -0.13 -5.75 -17.51
C LEU A 116 -0.90 -7.05 -17.31
N GLY A 117 -0.28 -8.03 -16.68
CA GLY A 117 -0.96 -9.24 -16.20
C GLY A 117 -1.76 -8.92 -14.94
N VAL A 118 -3.05 -9.20 -14.93
CA VAL A 118 -3.92 -8.88 -13.80
C VAL A 118 -4.65 -10.14 -13.31
N SER A 119 -4.57 -10.39 -12.01
CA SER A 119 -5.40 -11.35 -11.30
C SER A 119 -6.77 -10.72 -10.99
N TRP A 120 -7.54 -11.36 -10.13
CA TRP A 120 -8.82 -10.86 -9.65
C TRP A 120 -8.92 -10.97 -8.13
N GLY A 121 -9.86 -10.24 -7.55
CA GLY A 121 -10.09 -10.20 -6.12
C GLY A 121 -10.73 -8.87 -5.73
N ARG A 122 -11.30 -8.81 -4.53
CA ARG A 122 -11.96 -7.60 -4.02
C ARG A 122 -11.00 -6.40 -4.00
N THR A 123 -9.81 -6.59 -3.48
CA THR A 123 -8.79 -5.53 -3.42
C THR A 123 -8.41 -5.04 -4.82
N LEU A 124 -8.20 -5.96 -5.78
CA LEU A 124 -7.86 -5.57 -7.15
C LEU A 124 -9.00 -4.86 -7.87
N HIS A 125 -10.24 -5.21 -7.54
CA HIS A 125 -11.40 -4.50 -8.08
C HIS A 125 -11.43 -3.06 -7.56
N GLN A 126 -11.20 -2.85 -6.27
CA GLN A 126 -11.09 -1.51 -5.68
C GLN A 126 -9.90 -0.72 -6.24
N VAL A 127 -8.76 -1.37 -6.54
CA VAL A 127 -7.65 -0.71 -7.27
C VAL A 127 -8.12 -0.23 -8.65
N ALA A 128 -8.86 -1.07 -9.38
CA ALA A 128 -9.41 -0.69 -10.68
C ALA A 128 -10.41 0.49 -10.58
N GLU A 129 -11.21 0.53 -9.52
CA GLU A 129 -12.12 1.66 -9.23
C GLU A 129 -11.34 2.93 -8.89
N ALA A 130 -10.30 2.84 -8.07
CA ALA A 130 -9.47 3.98 -7.63
C ALA A 130 -8.60 4.58 -8.74
N LEU A 131 -8.24 3.81 -9.76
CA LEU A 131 -7.47 4.32 -10.89
C LEU A 131 -8.24 5.45 -11.61
N PRO A 132 -7.61 6.61 -11.88
CA PRO A 132 -8.26 7.66 -12.66
C PRO A 132 -8.39 7.27 -14.14
N VAL A 133 -9.38 7.83 -14.82
CA VAL A 133 -9.47 7.72 -16.28
C VAL A 133 -8.25 8.42 -16.90
N GLY A 134 -7.60 7.78 -17.86
CA GLY A 134 -6.36 8.29 -18.44
C GLY A 134 -5.12 8.13 -17.54
N TRP A 135 -5.14 7.21 -16.57
CA TRP A 135 -3.99 6.94 -15.69
C TRP A 135 -2.71 6.56 -16.46
N SER A 136 -2.89 6.09 -17.67
CA SER A 136 -1.81 5.81 -18.62
C SER A 136 -2.32 5.88 -20.04
N THR A 137 -1.43 5.69 -21.02
CA THR A 137 -1.77 5.66 -22.45
C THR A 137 -1.54 4.26 -23.01
N ALA A 138 -2.64 3.62 -23.48
CA ALA A 138 -2.61 2.36 -24.22
C ALA A 138 -1.96 1.17 -23.47
N VAL A 139 -2.21 1.01 -22.17
CA VAL A 139 -1.82 -0.21 -21.43
C VAL A 139 -2.81 -1.32 -21.73
N ASN A 140 -2.33 -2.38 -22.37
CA ASN A 140 -3.11 -3.60 -22.54
C ASN A 140 -3.06 -4.42 -21.26
N VAL A 141 -4.16 -5.11 -20.97
CA VAL A 141 -4.29 -5.96 -19.79
C VAL A 141 -4.59 -7.40 -20.23
N VAL A 142 -3.91 -8.35 -19.61
CA VAL A 142 -4.21 -9.77 -19.79
C VAL A 142 -4.57 -10.38 -18.44
N GLN A 143 -5.68 -11.09 -18.39
CA GLN A 143 -6.08 -11.85 -17.21
C GLN A 143 -5.15 -13.05 -17.05
N ILE A 144 -4.51 -13.20 -15.87
CA ILE A 144 -3.48 -14.22 -15.62
C ILE A 144 -4.00 -15.50 -14.99
N ASN A 145 -5.20 -15.49 -14.45
CA ASN A 145 -5.88 -16.65 -13.87
C ASN A 145 -7.35 -16.69 -14.33
N GLY A 146 -7.87 -17.89 -14.46
CA GLY A 146 -9.25 -18.09 -14.92
C GLY A 146 -10.32 -17.58 -13.97
N GLY A 147 -11.57 -17.66 -14.37
CA GLY A 147 -12.72 -17.28 -13.56
C GLY A 147 -13.10 -18.33 -12.53
N VAL A 148 -13.70 -17.90 -11.40
CA VAL A 148 -14.31 -18.80 -10.42
C VAL A 148 -15.81 -18.87 -10.71
N SER A 149 -16.25 -20.00 -11.29
CA SER A 149 -17.65 -20.18 -11.73
C SER A 149 -18.68 -20.27 -10.60
N LEU A 150 -18.26 -20.52 -9.36
CA LEU A 150 -19.12 -20.63 -8.18
C LEU A 150 -19.35 -19.31 -7.44
N SER A 151 -18.82 -18.21 -7.93
CA SER A 151 -19.02 -16.89 -7.32
C SER A 151 -20.47 -16.45 -7.44
N LYS A 152 -21.08 -16.03 -6.32
CA LYS A 152 -22.40 -15.39 -6.31
C LYS A 152 -22.45 -14.05 -7.07
N ARG A 153 -21.31 -13.56 -7.55
CA ARG A 153 -21.16 -12.35 -8.36
C ARG A 153 -20.40 -12.67 -9.65
N PRO A 154 -21.08 -13.22 -10.67
CA PRO A 154 -20.47 -13.47 -11.97
C PRO A 154 -19.98 -12.13 -12.57
N GLY A 155 -18.82 -12.13 -13.19
CA GLY A 155 -18.29 -10.96 -13.92
C GLY A 155 -17.22 -10.15 -13.22
N THR A 156 -17.01 -10.28 -11.90
CA THR A 156 -16.06 -9.43 -11.17
C THR A 156 -14.60 -9.58 -11.63
N ALA A 157 -14.19 -10.78 -12.01
CA ALA A 157 -12.82 -11.06 -12.49
C ALA A 157 -12.54 -10.40 -13.86
N ALA A 158 -13.43 -10.59 -14.80
CA ALA A 158 -13.35 -9.97 -16.12
C ALA A 158 -13.52 -8.44 -16.00
N ALA A 159 -14.45 -7.97 -15.17
CA ALA A 159 -14.71 -6.55 -14.98
C ALA A 159 -13.48 -5.79 -14.48
N THR A 160 -12.69 -6.38 -13.58
CA THR A 160 -11.46 -5.75 -13.07
C THR A 160 -10.44 -5.51 -14.20
N ALA A 161 -10.15 -6.54 -15.01
CA ALA A 161 -9.21 -6.42 -16.11
C ALA A 161 -9.68 -5.42 -17.17
N VAL A 162 -10.98 -5.48 -17.51
CA VAL A 162 -11.59 -4.56 -18.49
C VAL A 162 -11.55 -3.11 -18.00
N MET A 163 -11.88 -2.87 -16.72
CA MET A 163 -11.89 -1.52 -16.14
C MET A 163 -10.49 -0.90 -16.14
N ILE A 164 -9.45 -1.66 -15.74
CA ILE A 164 -8.07 -1.18 -15.74
C ILE A 164 -7.63 -0.81 -17.16
N ALA A 165 -7.91 -1.67 -18.14
CA ALA A 165 -7.55 -1.44 -19.54
C ALA A 165 -8.29 -0.22 -20.12
N GLN A 166 -9.61 -0.13 -19.92
CA GLN A 166 -10.42 0.97 -20.43
C GLN A 166 -9.96 2.33 -19.87
N LYS A 167 -9.69 2.40 -18.57
CA LYS A 167 -9.18 3.63 -17.95
C LYS A 167 -7.79 4.03 -18.46
N ALA A 168 -7.03 3.08 -19.02
CA ALA A 168 -5.72 3.35 -19.66
C ALA A 168 -5.82 3.54 -21.19
N GLY A 169 -7.02 3.53 -21.78
CA GLY A 169 -7.17 3.60 -23.23
C GLY A 169 -6.63 2.38 -23.99
N GLY A 170 -6.49 1.23 -23.30
CA GLY A 170 -6.03 -0.05 -23.85
C GLY A 170 -7.14 -1.08 -23.96
N GLN A 171 -6.76 -2.32 -24.21
CA GLN A 171 -7.67 -3.46 -24.36
C GLN A 171 -7.38 -4.53 -23.31
N ALA A 172 -8.43 -5.25 -22.90
CA ALA A 172 -8.32 -6.41 -22.01
C ALA A 172 -8.46 -7.71 -22.78
N THR A 173 -7.54 -8.64 -22.54
CA THR A 173 -7.63 -10.04 -23.01
C THR A 173 -7.97 -10.93 -21.82
N LEU A 174 -9.13 -11.58 -21.86
CA LEU A 174 -9.62 -12.44 -20.79
C LEU A 174 -9.18 -13.87 -21.01
N LEU A 175 -8.90 -14.60 -19.93
CA LEU A 175 -8.55 -16.01 -19.97
C LEU A 175 -9.83 -16.87 -19.93
N PRO A 176 -10.24 -17.54 -21.02
CA PRO A 176 -11.47 -18.32 -21.08
C PRO A 176 -11.27 -19.72 -20.47
N SER A 177 -10.95 -19.76 -19.17
CA SER A 177 -10.70 -20.98 -18.42
C SER A 177 -11.19 -20.84 -16.99
N PRO A 178 -11.66 -21.91 -16.32
CA PRO A 178 -11.81 -21.91 -14.87
C PRO A 178 -10.47 -21.66 -14.16
N ALA A 179 -10.51 -21.00 -13.01
CA ALA A 179 -9.31 -20.77 -12.20
C ALA A 179 -8.79 -22.05 -11.53
N ILE A 180 -9.70 -22.96 -11.18
CA ILE A 180 -9.41 -24.21 -10.50
C ILE A 180 -9.98 -25.34 -11.33
N LEU A 181 -9.18 -26.36 -11.59
CA LEU A 181 -9.54 -27.56 -12.33
C LEU A 181 -9.28 -28.79 -11.44
N GLU A 182 -10.24 -29.70 -11.40
CA GLU A 182 -10.16 -30.88 -10.52
C GLU A 182 -9.13 -31.92 -11.00
N ARG A 183 -8.91 -32.00 -12.32
CA ARG A 183 -8.10 -33.06 -12.95
C ARG A 183 -6.96 -32.46 -13.75
N LEU A 184 -5.79 -33.09 -13.66
CA LEU A 184 -4.60 -32.70 -14.41
C LEU A 184 -4.80 -32.86 -15.92
N GLU A 185 -5.53 -33.92 -16.35
CA GLU A 185 -5.84 -34.14 -17.75
C GLU A 185 -6.67 -33.01 -18.33
N THR A 186 -7.68 -32.53 -17.59
CA THR A 186 -8.51 -31.38 -17.97
C THR A 186 -7.65 -30.10 -18.10
N LYS A 187 -6.73 -29.88 -17.15
CA LYS A 187 -5.79 -28.77 -17.24
C LYS A 187 -4.95 -28.84 -18.52
N LYS A 188 -4.35 -30.00 -18.80
CA LYS A 188 -3.52 -30.20 -20.01
C LYS A 188 -4.31 -29.99 -21.30
N ALA A 189 -5.54 -30.47 -21.32
CA ALA A 189 -6.42 -30.31 -22.48
C ALA A 189 -6.77 -28.84 -22.72
N ILE A 190 -7.14 -28.11 -21.68
CA ILE A 190 -7.46 -26.68 -21.75
C ILE A 190 -6.22 -25.85 -22.12
N GLU A 191 -5.07 -26.12 -21.51
CA GLU A 191 -3.81 -25.41 -21.82
C GLU A 191 -3.32 -25.71 -23.24
N GLY A 192 -3.65 -26.89 -23.80
CA GLY A 192 -3.36 -27.27 -25.17
C GLY A 192 -4.31 -26.68 -26.21
N ASP A 193 -5.45 -26.09 -25.79
CA ASP A 193 -6.33 -25.38 -26.69
C ASP A 193 -5.63 -24.14 -27.26
N ARG A 194 -5.81 -23.89 -28.56
CA ARG A 194 -5.12 -22.82 -29.28
C ARG A 194 -5.45 -21.44 -28.68
N THR A 195 -6.72 -21.22 -28.33
CA THR A 195 -7.19 -19.94 -27.77
C THR A 195 -6.64 -19.72 -26.39
N VAL A 196 -6.80 -20.69 -25.48
CA VAL A 196 -6.33 -20.63 -24.12
C VAL A 196 -4.80 -20.56 -24.08
N GLY A 197 -4.11 -21.40 -24.84
CA GLY A 197 -2.66 -21.41 -24.96
C GLY A 197 -2.10 -20.08 -25.44
N GLY A 198 -2.78 -19.42 -26.38
CA GLY A 198 -2.43 -18.08 -26.85
C GLY A 198 -2.51 -17.01 -25.74
N VAL A 199 -3.59 -17.02 -24.95
CA VAL A 199 -3.75 -16.10 -23.82
C VAL A 199 -2.72 -16.38 -22.72
N LEU A 200 -2.44 -17.64 -22.41
CA LEU A 200 -1.41 -18.02 -21.44
C LEU A 200 -0.01 -17.60 -21.90
N ALA A 201 0.30 -17.73 -23.19
CA ALA A 201 1.55 -17.22 -23.75
C ALA A 201 1.66 -15.70 -23.64
N MET A 202 0.57 -14.98 -23.95
CA MET A 202 0.49 -13.53 -23.75
C MET A 202 0.68 -13.17 -22.28
N ALA A 203 0.03 -13.86 -21.36
CA ALA A 203 0.18 -13.63 -19.91
C ALA A 203 1.63 -13.83 -19.45
N ARG A 204 2.34 -14.87 -19.93
CA ARG A 204 3.76 -15.07 -19.62
C ARG A 204 4.67 -13.97 -20.15
N GLY A 205 4.27 -13.31 -21.22
CA GLY A 205 4.98 -12.18 -21.83
C GLY A 205 4.64 -10.81 -21.25
N ALA A 206 3.81 -10.74 -20.19
CA ALA A 206 3.49 -9.48 -19.56
C ALA A 206 4.72 -8.84 -18.92
N SER A 207 4.85 -7.52 -19.06
CA SER A 207 5.99 -6.76 -18.54
C SER A 207 5.86 -6.43 -17.04
N ALA A 208 4.66 -6.55 -16.50
CA ALA A 208 4.38 -6.40 -15.07
C ALA A 208 3.14 -7.22 -14.70
N TYR A 209 3.01 -7.54 -13.41
CA TYR A 209 1.88 -8.31 -12.89
C TYR A 209 1.30 -7.64 -11.66
N LEU A 210 -0.04 -7.61 -11.59
CA LEU A 210 -0.80 -7.12 -10.46
C LEU A 210 -1.65 -8.26 -9.89
N TYR A 211 -1.37 -8.64 -8.65
CA TYR A 211 -2.14 -9.67 -7.93
C TYR A 211 -2.19 -9.32 -6.44
N SER A 212 -3.16 -9.86 -5.72
CA SER A 212 -3.27 -9.74 -4.27
C SER A 212 -2.89 -11.06 -3.61
N ALA A 213 -2.14 -10.99 -2.50
CA ALA A 213 -1.94 -12.08 -1.56
C ALA A 213 -2.96 -11.91 -0.42
N GLY A 214 -3.64 -12.98 -0.04
CA GLY A 214 -4.63 -13.01 1.02
C GLY A 214 -4.67 -14.35 1.70
#